data_42d614c8a186689e8d89b26d8d13a61a
#
_entry.id   42d614c8a186689e8d89b26d8d13a61a
#
_cell.length_a   1.000
_cell.length_b   1.000
_cell.length_c   1.000
_cell.angle_alpha   90.00
_cell.angle_beta   90.00
_cell.angle_gamma   90.00
#
_symmetry.space_group_name_H-M   'P 1'
#
loop_
_entity.id
_entity.type
_entity.pdbx_description
1 polymer ?
#
loop_
_entity_poly.entity_id
_entity_poly.type
_entity_poly.pdbx_seq_one_letter_code
_entity_poly.pdbx_strand_id
1 'polypeptide(L)'
;MSTALEPAPRPQGVTLHGVSWPYYEQTLREVGDQHLRLTYLDGSLEIMSPLPEHEAAKTAICGLIDMLTFVAHRPRKSFGSATFRREDKSAGTEPDACYYFTNIDRVKGMKRFDPAVHPAPDLVIEVDLLSPSIPREPVYARLGVPEIWRYDVGGLTIRSLSRDKTYTQAGASQFFPFVPIDPFTAFIRRMIEEEETTVLAEFGQWLKTLDMR
;
A
#
# COMPACT_ATOMS: atom_id res chain seq x y z
N MET A 1 6.55 -17.65 38.13
CA MET A 1 7.40 -17.30 36.98
C MET A 1 6.78 -16.05 36.37
N SER A 2 7.46 -14.91 36.51
CA SER A 2 7.00 -13.64 35.94
C SER A 2 7.35 -13.64 34.46
N THR A 3 6.34 -13.76 33.59
CA THR A 3 6.49 -13.48 32.16
C THR A 3 6.72 -11.98 32.01
N ALA A 4 7.97 -11.59 31.80
CA ALA A 4 8.28 -10.24 31.35
C ALA A 4 7.54 -10.02 30.02
N LEU A 5 6.62 -9.06 29.99
CA LEU A 5 6.02 -8.56 28.75
C LEU A 5 7.16 -8.07 27.86
N GLU A 6 7.36 -8.70 26.71
CA GLU A 6 8.26 -8.14 25.70
C GLU A 6 7.79 -6.72 25.39
N PRO A 7 8.70 -5.74 25.38
CA PRO A 7 8.33 -4.38 25.02
C PRO A 7 7.79 -4.38 23.60
N ALA A 8 6.64 -3.72 23.38
CA ALA A 8 6.07 -3.53 22.06
C ALA A 8 7.16 -3.00 21.09
N PRO A 9 7.25 -3.52 19.86
CA PRO A 9 8.24 -3.09 18.90
C PRO A 9 8.14 -1.57 18.71
N ARG A 10 9.24 -0.87 18.93
CA ARG A 10 9.29 0.57 18.73
C ARG A 10 9.36 0.87 17.24
N PRO A 11 8.68 1.91 16.73
CA PRO A 11 8.83 2.32 15.35
C PRO A 11 10.32 2.59 15.08
N GLN A 12 10.89 1.87 14.12
CA GLN A 12 12.27 2.07 13.69
C GLN A 12 12.31 3.18 12.64
N GLY A 13 12.02 4.40 13.05
CA GLY A 13 11.98 5.53 12.14
C GLY A 13 12.33 6.83 12.80
N VAL A 14 12.70 7.81 11.98
CA VAL A 14 12.96 9.19 12.37
C VAL A 14 12.13 10.12 11.51
N THR A 15 11.59 11.20 12.13
CA THR A 15 10.91 12.27 11.42
C THR A 15 11.70 13.56 11.56
N LEU A 16 12.02 14.19 10.44
CA LEU A 16 12.69 15.48 10.35
C LEU A 16 11.67 16.53 9.91
N HIS A 17 11.76 17.73 10.48
CA HIS A 17 10.90 18.85 10.11
C HIS A 17 11.71 20.00 9.50
N GLY A 18 11.08 20.87 8.72
CA GLY A 18 11.75 21.95 8.02
C GLY A 18 12.66 21.48 6.88
N VAL A 19 12.41 20.29 6.37
CA VAL A 19 13.18 19.68 5.27
C VAL A 19 12.74 20.25 3.94
N SER A 20 13.70 20.75 3.13
CA SER A 20 13.42 21.23 1.78
C SER A 20 13.21 20.09 0.79
N TRP A 21 12.51 20.35 -0.32
CA TRP A 21 12.35 19.36 -1.38
C TRP A 21 13.69 18.86 -1.98
N PRO A 22 14.69 19.73 -2.27
CA PRO A 22 16.00 19.26 -2.71
C PRO A 22 16.69 18.32 -1.73
N TYR A 23 16.54 18.54 -0.42
CA TYR A 23 17.08 17.63 0.60
C TYR A 23 16.39 16.26 0.57
N TYR A 24 15.04 16.22 0.44
CA TYR A 24 14.30 14.97 0.25
C TYR A 24 14.77 14.21 -0.99
N GLU A 25 14.91 14.89 -2.13
CA GLU A 25 15.42 14.31 -3.37
C GLU A 25 16.86 13.77 -3.24
N GLN A 26 17.71 14.48 -2.50
CA GLN A 26 19.06 14.01 -2.19
C GLN A 26 19.03 12.77 -1.30
N THR A 27 18.23 12.78 -0.25
CA THR A 27 18.06 11.63 0.66
C THR A 27 17.58 10.39 -0.10
N LEU A 28 16.60 10.51 -1.00
CA LEU A 28 16.15 9.41 -1.85
C LEU A 28 17.28 8.81 -2.71
N ARG A 29 18.16 9.66 -3.25
CA ARG A 29 19.31 9.19 -4.05
C ARG A 29 20.36 8.49 -3.20
N GLU A 30 20.62 9.00 -2.00
CA GLU A 30 21.63 8.44 -1.08
C GLU A 30 21.16 7.15 -0.42
N VAL A 31 19.87 7.04 -0.07
CA VAL A 31 19.27 5.82 0.45
C VAL A 31 19.29 4.71 -0.62
N GLY A 32 19.01 5.05 -1.88
CA GLY A 32 19.09 4.10 -2.99
C GLY A 32 18.26 2.83 -2.74
N ASP A 33 18.90 1.66 -2.85
CA ASP A 33 18.27 0.35 -2.69
C ASP A 33 18.28 -0.16 -1.24
N GLN A 34 18.56 0.68 -0.25
CA GLN A 34 18.46 0.30 1.16
C GLN A 34 16.99 0.01 1.52
N HIS A 35 16.80 -0.91 2.48
CA HIS A 35 15.48 -1.31 2.95
C HIS A 35 14.86 -0.24 3.88
N LEU A 36 14.68 0.96 3.35
CA LEU A 36 14.10 2.12 4.01
C LEU A 36 12.93 2.66 3.20
N ARG A 37 11.93 3.19 3.88
CA ARG A 37 10.76 3.86 3.30
C ARG A 37 10.81 5.34 3.64
N LEU A 38 10.67 6.18 2.64
CA LEU A 38 10.66 7.62 2.80
C LEU A 38 9.28 8.20 2.49
N THR A 39 8.79 9.04 3.41
CA THR A 39 7.57 9.81 3.18
C THR A 39 7.82 11.29 3.43
N TYR A 40 7.43 12.12 2.48
CA TYR A 40 7.58 13.56 2.55
C TYR A 40 6.21 14.24 2.41
N LEU A 41 5.94 15.19 3.30
CA LEU A 41 4.76 16.05 3.25
C LEU A 41 5.09 17.42 3.85
N ASP A 42 4.97 18.48 3.05
CA ASP A 42 5.10 19.90 3.49
C ASP A 42 6.31 20.17 4.39
N GLY A 43 7.48 19.68 4.01
CA GLY A 43 8.72 19.89 4.80
C GLY A 43 8.90 18.93 5.97
N SER A 44 8.03 17.97 6.15
CA SER A 44 8.25 16.84 7.07
C SER A 44 8.72 15.63 6.29
N LEU A 45 9.83 15.02 6.68
CA LEU A 45 10.40 13.80 6.11
C LEU A 45 10.45 12.70 7.15
N GLU A 46 9.72 11.62 6.92
CA GLU A 46 9.81 10.39 7.69
C GLU A 46 10.69 9.38 6.94
N ILE A 47 11.61 8.76 7.67
CA ILE A 47 12.45 7.65 7.21
C ILE A 47 12.22 6.49 8.17
N MET A 48 11.76 5.34 7.66
CA MET A 48 11.46 4.17 8.46
C MET A 48 11.98 2.87 7.83
N SER A 49 12.29 1.88 8.66
CA SER A 49 12.60 0.52 8.24
C SER A 49 11.38 -0.38 8.48
N PRO A 50 10.86 -1.07 7.46
CA PRO A 50 9.78 -2.03 7.65
C PRO A 50 10.19 -3.19 8.56
N LEU A 51 9.24 -3.70 9.36
CA LEU A 51 9.42 -4.88 10.20
C LEU A 51 9.14 -6.17 9.41
N PRO A 52 9.69 -7.34 9.81
CA PRO A 52 9.40 -8.62 9.17
C PRO A 52 7.89 -8.95 9.12
N GLU A 53 7.14 -8.65 10.18
CA GLU A 53 5.70 -8.88 10.27
C GLU A 53 4.93 -8.03 9.26
N HIS A 54 5.39 -6.83 9.00
CA HIS A 54 4.87 -5.94 7.96
C HIS A 54 5.07 -6.55 6.57
N GLU A 55 6.25 -7.07 6.27
CA GLU A 55 6.54 -7.71 4.98
C GLU A 55 5.73 -9.00 4.78
N ALA A 56 5.47 -9.77 5.84
CA ALA A 56 4.60 -10.96 5.77
C ALA A 56 3.16 -10.56 5.40
N ALA A 57 2.57 -9.56 6.06
CA ALA A 57 1.23 -9.06 5.75
C ALA A 57 1.14 -8.50 4.34
N LYS A 58 2.12 -7.71 3.91
CA LYS A 58 2.22 -7.19 2.54
C LYS A 58 2.25 -8.34 1.51
N THR A 59 3.09 -9.35 1.74
CA THR A 59 3.21 -10.52 0.84
C THR A 59 1.89 -11.27 0.73
N ALA A 60 1.22 -11.52 1.86
CA ALA A 60 -0.09 -12.14 1.91
C ALA A 60 -1.12 -11.37 1.07
N ILE A 61 -1.24 -10.06 1.28
CA ILE A 61 -2.19 -9.22 0.54
C ILE A 61 -1.88 -9.21 -0.96
N CYS A 62 -0.61 -9.08 -1.33
CA CYS A 62 -0.20 -9.10 -2.74
C CYS A 62 -0.54 -10.44 -3.40
N GLY A 63 -0.27 -11.57 -2.75
CA GLY A 63 -0.61 -12.91 -3.25
C GLY A 63 -2.11 -13.09 -3.47
N LEU A 64 -2.94 -12.61 -2.54
CA LEU A 64 -4.40 -12.64 -2.69
C LEU A 64 -4.89 -11.74 -3.83
N ILE A 65 -4.34 -10.53 -3.99
CA ILE A 65 -4.68 -9.65 -5.13
C ILE A 65 -4.25 -10.27 -6.46
N ASP A 66 -3.10 -10.93 -6.51
CA ASP A 66 -2.61 -11.62 -7.69
C ASP A 66 -3.56 -12.74 -8.12
N MET A 67 -3.98 -13.58 -7.16
CA MET A 67 -4.97 -14.63 -7.41
C MET A 67 -6.34 -14.05 -7.79
N LEU A 68 -6.81 -13.00 -7.09
CA LEU A 68 -8.06 -12.32 -7.39
C LEU A 68 -8.09 -11.79 -8.83
N THR A 69 -7.04 -11.08 -9.24
CA THR A 69 -6.96 -10.53 -10.61
C THR A 69 -6.86 -11.61 -11.67
N PHE A 70 -6.17 -12.72 -11.36
CA PHE A 70 -6.08 -13.88 -12.24
C PHE A 70 -7.44 -14.55 -12.43
N VAL A 71 -8.16 -14.86 -11.36
CA VAL A 71 -9.47 -15.53 -11.40
C VAL A 71 -10.55 -14.62 -12.02
N ALA A 72 -10.51 -13.32 -11.71
CA ALA A 72 -11.43 -12.33 -12.29
C ALA A 72 -11.06 -11.93 -13.74
N HIS A 73 -10.01 -12.51 -14.33
CA HIS A 73 -9.49 -12.15 -15.66
C HIS A 73 -9.28 -10.64 -15.82
N ARG A 74 -8.89 -9.97 -14.74
CA ARG A 74 -8.68 -8.53 -14.75
C ARG A 74 -7.21 -8.18 -15.02
N PRO A 75 -6.92 -7.54 -16.17
CA PRO A 75 -5.56 -7.08 -16.46
C PRO A 75 -5.05 -6.14 -15.36
N ARG A 76 -3.80 -6.31 -14.99
CA ARG A 76 -3.11 -5.44 -14.01
C ARG A 76 -1.64 -5.24 -14.36
N LYS A 77 -1.07 -4.15 -13.83
CA LYS A 77 0.36 -3.93 -13.73
C LYS A 77 0.68 -3.50 -12.31
N SER A 78 1.68 -4.12 -11.68
CA SER A 78 2.20 -3.72 -10.37
C SER A 78 3.64 -3.23 -10.48
N PHE A 79 4.05 -2.36 -9.56
CA PHE A 79 5.41 -1.84 -9.46
C PHE A 79 5.96 -1.97 -8.03
N GLY A 80 5.34 -2.82 -7.21
CA GLY A 80 5.75 -3.00 -5.82
C GLY A 80 5.73 -1.68 -5.07
N SER A 81 6.81 -1.39 -4.36
CA SER A 81 7.00 -0.19 -3.55
C SER A 81 7.69 0.94 -4.33
N ALA A 82 7.23 1.24 -5.55
CA ALA A 82 7.80 2.34 -6.34
C ALA A 82 7.61 3.69 -5.64
N THR A 83 8.61 4.57 -5.74
CA THR A 83 8.55 5.93 -5.20
C THR A 83 7.63 6.80 -6.06
N PHE A 84 6.56 7.33 -5.48
CA PHE A 84 5.66 8.32 -6.08
C PHE A 84 5.91 9.67 -5.44
N ARG A 85 6.21 10.70 -6.25
CA ARG A 85 6.50 12.03 -5.73
C ARG A 85 6.14 13.13 -6.70
N ARG A 86 5.73 14.27 -6.15
CA ARG A 86 5.37 15.49 -6.88
C ARG A 86 5.84 16.72 -6.12
N GLU A 87 6.82 17.43 -6.69
CA GLU A 87 7.36 18.66 -6.12
C GLU A 87 6.29 19.76 -6.03
N ASP A 88 5.50 19.94 -7.10
CA ASP A 88 4.40 20.90 -7.16
C ASP A 88 3.29 20.66 -6.13
N LYS A 89 3.30 19.51 -5.47
CA LYS A 89 2.36 19.12 -4.39
C LYS A 89 3.04 18.98 -3.03
N SER A 90 4.36 19.18 -2.97
CA SER A 90 5.16 18.96 -1.75
C SER A 90 4.84 17.61 -1.07
N ALA A 91 4.72 16.56 -1.88
CA ALA A 91 4.30 15.24 -1.43
C ALA A 91 5.07 14.13 -2.14
N GLY A 92 5.53 13.15 -1.37
CA GLY A 92 6.19 11.96 -1.89
C GLY A 92 6.13 10.81 -0.90
N THR A 93 5.97 9.58 -1.39
CA THR A 93 5.94 8.36 -0.56
C THR A 93 6.22 7.11 -1.38
N GLU A 94 6.49 6.03 -0.69
CA GLU A 94 6.66 4.68 -1.20
C GLU A 94 5.59 3.79 -0.57
N PRO A 95 4.52 3.43 -1.30
CA PRO A 95 3.53 2.47 -0.81
C PRO A 95 4.15 1.09 -0.62
N ASP A 96 3.54 0.24 0.19
CA ASP A 96 3.99 -1.15 0.32
C ASP A 96 3.79 -1.93 -0.98
N ALA A 97 2.69 -1.69 -1.67
CA ALA A 97 2.48 -2.15 -3.04
C ALA A 97 1.56 -1.19 -3.80
N CYS A 98 1.63 -1.22 -5.13
CA CYS A 98 0.75 -0.43 -5.97
C CYS A 98 0.34 -1.20 -7.23
N TYR A 99 -0.88 -0.88 -7.71
CA TYR A 99 -1.50 -1.55 -8.86
C TYR A 99 -2.14 -0.54 -9.81
N TYR A 100 -2.04 -0.86 -11.10
CA TYR A 100 -2.75 -0.19 -12.18
C TYR A 100 -3.70 -1.19 -12.85
N PHE A 101 -4.94 -0.79 -13.05
CA PHE A 101 -6.00 -1.55 -13.71
C PHE A 101 -6.55 -0.81 -14.93
N THR A 102 -6.62 0.52 -14.85
CA THR A 102 -7.23 1.39 -15.87
C THR A 102 -6.21 1.96 -16.85
N ASN A 103 -5.03 2.33 -16.35
CA ASN A 103 -4.02 3.06 -17.13
C ASN A 103 -2.77 2.21 -17.43
N ILE A 104 -2.94 0.90 -17.63
CA ILE A 104 -1.83 -0.05 -17.82
C ILE A 104 -0.93 0.37 -18.99
N ASP A 105 -1.52 0.78 -20.13
CA ASP A 105 -0.74 1.17 -21.31
C ASP A 105 0.11 2.41 -21.09
N ARG A 106 -0.35 3.33 -20.22
CA ARG A 106 0.40 4.56 -19.90
C ARG A 106 1.61 4.32 -18.99
N VAL A 107 1.67 3.16 -18.34
CA VAL A 107 2.78 2.78 -17.45
C VAL A 107 3.58 1.61 -17.99
N LYS A 108 3.29 1.16 -19.20
CA LYS A 108 4.01 0.09 -19.87
C LYS A 108 5.47 0.51 -20.09
N GLY A 109 6.40 -0.28 -19.54
CA GLY A 109 7.84 0.03 -19.61
C GLY A 109 8.32 1.11 -18.64
N MET A 110 7.48 1.61 -17.74
CA MET A 110 7.89 2.53 -16.68
C MET A 110 9.00 1.90 -15.83
N LYS A 111 10.13 2.61 -15.73
CA LYS A 111 11.27 2.23 -14.86
C LYS A 111 11.32 3.11 -13.60
N ARG A 112 10.81 4.34 -13.71
CA ARG A 112 10.72 5.32 -12.64
C ARG A 112 9.46 6.13 -12.86
N PHE A 113 8.77 6.47 -11.79
CA PHE A 113 7.59 7.35 -11.86
C PHE A 113 8.01 8.77 -12.25
N ASP A 114 7.32 9.31 -13.27
CA ASP A 114 7.40 10.69 -13.70
C ASP A 114 5.98 11.28 -13.70
N PRO A 115 5.67 12.22 -12.80
CA PRO A 115 4.31 12.76 -12.66
C PRO A 115 3.85 13.58 -13.88
N ALA A 116 4.75 13.98 -14.77
CA ALA A 116 4.39 14.67 -16.01
C ALA A 116 3.85 13.72 -17.09
N VAL A 117 4.20 12.43 -17.00
CA VAL A 117 3.86 11.40 -18.00
C VAL A 117 2.95 10.32 -17.44
N HIS A 118 3.26 9.85 -16.23
CA HIS A 118 2.60 8.69 -15.65
C HIS A 118 1.46 9.12 -14.71
N PRO A 119 0.29 8.49 -14.80
CA PRO A 119 -0.79 8.67 -13.81
C PRO A 119 -0.37 8.10 -12.45
N ALA A 120 -1.04 8.54 -11.39
CA ALA A 120 -0.99 7.84 -10.10
C ALA A 120 -1.48 6.40 -10.24
N PRO A 121 -1.07 5.48 -9.35
CA PRO A 121 -1.64 4.12 -9.32
C PRO A 121 -3.13 4.16 -8.98
N ASP A 122 -3.86 3.18 -9.51
CA ASP A 122 -5.30 3.03 -9.24
C ASP A 122 -5.55 2.56 -7.79
N LEU A 123 -4.67 1.72 -7.27
CA LEU A 123 -4.73 1.17 -5.92
C LEU A 123 -3.34 1.17 -5.30
N VAL A 124 -3.26 1.58 -4.04
CA VAL A 124 -2.10 1.34 -3.18
C VAL A 124 -2.48 0.48 -1.98
N ILE A 125 -1.51 -0.31 -1.51
CA ILE A 125 -1.60 -1.10 -0.30
C ILE A 125 -0.73 -0.44 0.76
N GLU A 126 -1.26 -0.29 1.96
CA GLU A 126 -0.55 0.17 3.17
C GLU A 126 -0.78 -0.82 4.31
N VAL A 127 0.30 -1.30 4.90
CA VAL A 127 0.29 -2.16 6.08
C VAL A 127 0.73 -1.33 7.28
N ASP A 128 -0.21 -0.96 8.13
CA ASP A 128 0.00 -0.08 9.27
C ASP A 128 -0.06 -0.85 10.60
N LEU A 129 0.92 -1.69 10.86
CA LEU A 129 1.05 -2.40 12.15
C LEU A 129 1.52 -1.46 13.27
N LEU A 130 2.15 -0.35 12.92
CA LEU A 130 2.57 0.73 13.80
C LEU A 130 2.08 2.05 13.21
N SER A 131 1.63 2.99 14.06
CA SER A 131 1.15 4.30 13.58
C SER A 131 2.28 5.10 12.92
N PRO A 132 2.16 5.49 11.64
CA PRO A 132 3.15 6.32 10.98
C PRO A 132 3.17 7.74 11.60
N SER A 133 4.33 8.40 11.62
CA SER A 133 4.47 9.77 12.13
C SER A 133 3.87 10.79 11.15
N ILE A 134 3.93 10.51 9.83
CA ILE A 134 3.29 11.30 8.78
C ILE A 134 2.05 10.53 8.29
N PRO A 135 0.84 11.10 8.40
CA PRO A 135 -0.37 10.48 7.86
C PRO A 135 -0.25 10.24 6.34
N ARG A 136 -0.51 9.01 5.88
CA ARG A 136 -0.36 8.63 4.46
C ARG A 136 -1.47 9.18 3.57
N GLU A 137 -2.71 9.25 4.08
CA GLU A 137 -3.86 9.71 3.28
C GLU A 137 -3.67 11.11 2.65
N PRO A 138 -3.21 12.16 3.37
CA PRO A 138 -2.94 13.46 2.75
C PRO A 138 -1.89 13.40 1.65
N VAL A 139 -0.87 12.53 1.77
CA VAL A 139 0.15 12.33 0.73
C VAL A 139 -0.49 11.75 -0.51
N TYR A 140 -1.23 10.64 -0.38
CA TYR A 140 -1.91 9.99 -1.50
C TYR A 140 -2.99 10.86 -2.14
N ALA A 141 -3.70 11.67 -1.36
CA ALA A 141 -4.68 12.62 -1.88
C ALA A 141 -4.03 13.64 -2.83
N ARG A 142 -2.84 14.14 -2.48
CA ARG A 142 -2.06 15.05 -3.34
C ARG A 142 -1.52 14.37 -4.58
N LEU A 143 -1.11 13.12 -4.46
CA LEU A 143 -0.66 12.30 -5.59
C LEU A 143 -1.82 11.90 -6.51
N GLY A 144 -3.07 11.90 -6.00
CA GLY A 144 -4.28 11.59 -6.76
C GLY A 144 -4.57 10.09 -6.85
N VAL A 145 -4.16 9.31 -5.85
CA VAL A 145 -4.47 7.88 -5.75
C VAL A 145 -5.95 7.70 -5.42
N PRO A 146 -6.76 7.01 -6.24
CA PRO A 146 -8.20 6.92 -6.01
C PRO A 146 -8.59 5.97 -4.88
N GLU A 147 -7.80 4.93 -4.59
CA GLU A 147 -8.13 3.94 -3.57
C GLU A 147 -6.89 3.48 -2.79
N ILE A 148 -7.04 3.34 -1.46
CA ILE A 148 -6.05 2.77 -0.55
C ILE A 148 -6.68 1.56 0.14
N TRP A 149 -6.01 0.42 0.12
CA TRP A 149 -6.29 -0.71 0.98
C TRP A 149 -5.33 -0.65 2.16
N ARG A 150 -5.86 -0.33 3.32
CA ARG A 150 -5.10 -0.21 4.55
C ARG A 150 -5.35 -1.43 5.43
N TYR A 151 -4.30 -2.13 5.79
CA TYR A 151 -4.34 -3.26 6.70
C TYR A 151 -3.65 -2.91 8.02
N ASP A 152 -4.35 -3.07 9.13
CA ASP A 152 -3.84 -2.86 10.49
C ASP A 152 -4.32 -3.98 11.42
N VAL A 153 -4.09 -3.84 12.73
CA VAL A 153 -4.53 -4.82 13.75
C VAL A 153 -6.05 -5.07 13.74
N GLY A 154 -6.84 -4.13 13.27
CA GLY A 154 -8.30 -4.26 13.09
C GLY A 154 -8.70 -5.04 11.83
N GLY A 155 -7.79 -5.20 10.88
CA GLY A 155 -8.04 -5.85 9.60
C GLY A 155 -7.94 -4.90 8.40
N LEU A 156 -8.49 -5.31 7.26
CA LEU A 156 -8.48 -4.53 6.03
C LEU A 156 -9.58 -3.47 6.03
N THR A 157 -9.21 -2.24 5.71
CA THR A 157 -10.13 -1.14 5.42
C THR A 157 -9.87 -0.58 4.02
N ILE A 158 -10.93 -0.22 3.31
CA ILE A 158 -10.86 0.42 2.00
C ILE A 158 -11.12 1.91 2.19
N ARG A 159 -10.22 2.73 1.67
CA ARG A 159 -10.29 4.19 1.72
C ARG A 159 -10.40 4.71 0.30
N SER A 160 -11.49 5.41 -0.02
CA SER A 160 -11.74 5.97 -1.34
C SER A 160 -11.57 7.49 -1.34
N LEU A 161 -10.88 8.01 -2.36
CA LEU A 161 -10.65 9.44 -2.52
C LEU A 161 -11.91 10.12 -3.05
N SER A 162 -12.43 11.06 -2.28
CA SER A 162 -13.57 11.89 -2.66
C SER A 162 -13.17 13.07 -3.56
N ARG A 163 -14.16 13.81 -4.08
CA ARG A 163 -13.91 14.97 -4.97
C ARG A 163 -13.21 16.13 -4.26
N ASP A 164 -13.40 16.27 -2.97
CA ASP A 164 -12.77 17.29 -2.11
C ASP A 164 -11.36 16.92 -1.66
N LYS A 165 -10.79 15.84 -2.22
CA LYS A 165 -9.44 15.34 -1.92
C LYS A 165 -9.26 14.85 -0.49
N THR A 166 -10.31 14.32 0.12
CA THR A 166 -10.27 13.60 1.40
C THR A 166 -10.57 12.12 1.18
N TYR A 167 -10.05 11.26 2.05
CA TYR A 167 -10.39 9.84 2.02
C TYR A 167 -11.54 9.55 2.99
N THR A 168 -12.48 8.74 2.51
CA THR A 168 -13.56 8.20 3.33
C THR A 168 -13.51 6.67 3.30
N GLN A 169 -13.97 6.03 4.37
CA GLN A 169 -14.09 4.58 4.38
C GLN A 169 -15.19 4.13 3.40
N ALA A 170 -14.85 3.18 2.54
CA ALA A 170 -15.79 2.58 1.60
C ALA A 170 -16.19 1.17 2.06
N GLY A 171 -17.43 0.78 1.78
CA GLY A 171 -17.93 -0.56 2.08
C GLY A 171 -17.48 -1.62 1.07
N ALA A 172 -16.93 -1.20 -0.08
CA ALA A 172 -16.40 -2.09 -1.11
C ALA A 172 -15.35 -1.35 -1.95
N SER A 173 -14.49 -2.12 -2.60
CA SER A 173 -13.52 -1.58 -3.57
C SER A 173 -14.22 -1.17 -4.87
N GLN A 174 -13.82 -0.04 -5.44
CA GLN A 174 -14.27 0.35 -6.78
C GLN A 174 -13.71 -0.55 -7.88
N PHE A 175 -12.59 -1.23 -7.61
CA PHE A 175 -11.96 -2.14 -8.56
C PHE A 175 -12.45 -3.59 -8.42
N PHE A 176 -12.91 -3.97 -7.22
CA PHE A 176 -13.39 -5.31 -6.90
C PHE A 176 -14.66 -5.24 -6.04
N PRO A 177 -15.77 -4.63 -6.55
CA PRO A 177 -16.97 -4.38 -5.75
C PRO A 177 -17.66 -5.66 -5.28
N PHE A 178 -17.40 -6.78 -5.93
CA PHE A 178 -17.93 -8.10 -5.62
C PHE A 178 -17.17 -8.82 -4.50
N VAL A 179 -16.04 -8.28 -4.02
CA VAL A 179 -15.24 -8.90 -2.97
C VAL A 179 -15.64 -8.36 -1.60
N PRO A 180 -16.25 -9.16 -0.72
CA PRO A 180 -16.58 -8.74 0.63
C PRO A 180 -15.31 -8.62 1.49
N ILE A 181 -15.20 -7.51 2.24
CA ILE A 181 -13.98 -7.12 2.98
C ILE A 181 -13.67 -8.11 4.11
N ASP A 182 -14.66 -8.53 4.90
CA ASP A 182 -14.42 -9.38 6.06
C ASP A 182 -13.88 -10.77 5.67
N PRO A 183 -14.47 -11.50 4.72
CA PRO A 183 -13.89 -12.75 4.22
C PRO A 183 -12.49 -12.57 3.63
N PHE A 184 -12.25 -11.49 2.87
CA PHE A 184 -10.92 -11.20 2.33
C PHE A 184 -9.92 -10.97 3.47
N THR A 185 -10.28 -10.22 4.52
CA THR A 185 -9.48 -10.02 5.73
C THR A 185 -9.16 -11.34 6.43
N ALA A 186 -10.12 -12.26 6.50
CA ALA A 186 -9.88 -13.58 7.07
C ALA A 186 -8.83 -14.37 6.27
N PHE A 187 -8.86 -14.30 4.95
CA PHE A 187 -7.82 -14.91 4.11
C PHE A 187 -6.46 -14.26 4.30
N ILE A 188 -6.37 -12.93 4.51
CA ILE A 188 -5.08 -12.27 4.83
C ILE A 188 -4.49 -12.87 6.11
N ARG A 189 -5.28 -13.00 7.19
CA ARG A 189 -4.82 -13.57 8.46
C ARG A 189 -4.33 -15.01 8.28
N ARG A 190 -5.09 -15.80 7.56
CA ARG A 190 -4.73 -17.21 7.27
C ARG A 190 -3.44 -17.29 6.45
N MET A 191 -3.24 -16.43 5.46
CA MET A 191 -1.98 -16.36 4.69
C MET A 191 -0.76 -16.02 5.55
N ILE A 192 -0.96 -15.28 6.66
CA ILE A 192 0.13 -14.95 7.59
C ILE A 192 0.42 -16.12 8.56
N GLU A 193 -0.60 -16.88 8.92
CA GLU A 193 -0.53 -17.89 10.01
C GLU A 193 -0.41 -19.33 9.52
N GLU A 194 -0.88 -19.63 8.30
CA GLU A 194 -0.98 -20.99 7.75
C GLU A 194 -0.04 -21.19 6.55
N GLU A 195 -0.07 -22.38 5.96
CA GLU A 195 0.64 -22.67 4.72
C GLU A 195 -0.03 -21.98 3.54
N GLU A 196 0.71 -21.10 2.88
CA GLU A 196 0.20 -20.13 1.89
C GLU A 196 -0.44 -20.81 0.66
N THR A 197 0.14 -21.89 0.15
CA THR A 197 -0.35 -22.57 -1.06
C THR A 197 -1.74 -23.14 -0.85
N THR A 198 -2.00 -23.74 0.32
CA THR A 198 -3.30 -24.26 0.71
C THR A 198 -4.33 -23.14 0.82
N VAL A 199 -3.98 -22.06 1.50
CA VAL A 199 -4.87 -20.89 1.66
C VAL A 199 -5.19 -20.25 0.31
N LEU A 200 -4.21 -20.12 -0.58
CA LEU A 200 -4.42 -19.59 -1.94
C LEU A 200 -5.34 -20.50 -2.76
N ALA A 201 -5.19 -21.82 -2.66
CA ALA A 201 -6.08 -22.76 -3.36
C ALA A 201 -7.54 -22.61 -2.90
N GLU A 202 -7.76 -22.52 -1.59
CA GLU A 202 -9.10 -22.29 -1.00
C GLU A 202 -9.65 -20.92 -1.38
N PHE A 203 -8.82 -19.88 -1.33
CA PHE A 203 -9.20 -18.55 -1.78
C PHE A 203 -9.63 -18.54 -3.25
N GLY A 204 -8.87 -19.23 -4.12
CA GLY A 204 -9.23 -19.36 -5.53
C GLY A 204 -10.57 -20.10 -5.75
N GLN A 205 -10.91 -21.09 -4.90
CA GLN A 205 -12.21 -21.74 -4.94
C GLN A 205 -13.33 -20.81 -4.44
N TRP A 206 -13.08 -20.11 -3.32
CA TRP A 206 -14.03 -19.14 -2.78
C TRP A 206 -14.34 -18.03 -3.79
N LEU A 207 -13.37 -17.49 -4.50
CA LEU A 207 -13.56 -16.48 -5.53
C LEU A 207 -14.55 -16.93 -6.61
N LYS A 208 -14.55 -18.21 -7.01
CA LYS A 208 -15.47 -18.74 -8.02
C LYS A 208 -16.94 -18.77 -7.55
N THR A 209 -17.18 -18.62 -6.25
CA THR A 209 -18.54 -18.53 -5.68
C THR A 209 -19.12 -17.12 -5.72
N LEU A 210 -18.27 -16.11 -5.99
CA LEU A 210 -18.68 -14.71 -6.06
C LEU A 210 -19.25 -14.38 -7.45
N ASP A 211 -20.27 -13.50 -7.50
CA ASP A 211 -20.74 -12.94 -8.76
C ASP A 211 -19.78 -11.82 -9.23
N MET A 212 -18.88 -12.15 -10.12
CA MET A 212 -17.84 -11.23 -10.62
C MET A 212 -18.31 -10.34 -11.80
N ARG A 213 -19.63 -10.31 -12.06
CA ARG A 213 -20.24 -9.50 -13.13
C ARG A 213 -20.35 -8.03 -12.79
#